data_0d53ce14ea8044bcca6ae4e839b55cb3
#
_entry.id   0d53ce14ea8044bcca6ae4e839b55cb3
#
_cell.length_a   1.000
_cell.length_b   1.000
_cell.length_c   1.000
_cell.angle_alpha   90.00
_cell.angle_beta   90.00
_cell.angle_gamma   90.00
#
_symmetry.space_group_name_H-M   'P 1'
#
loop_
_entity.id
_entity.type
_entity.pdbx_description
1 polymer ?
#
loop_
_entity_poly.entity_id
_entity_poly.type
_entity_poly.pdbx_seq_one_letter_code
_entity_poly.pdbx_strand_id
1 'polypeptide(L)'
;KIEKSVKQMLLEEENFGLKKYKTYKEFGEKVYKIRENVIQNIKKLKNKKKQIIGYGAPAKATTALNFFGISNEIDFIVEDNNLKHGKFVPGVKIPIKPKSKIKNKNNFLLVLAWNFYKDIKKNNSNLSENFINIKDLESNK
;
A
#
# COMPACT_ATOMS: atom_id res chain seq x y z
N LYS A 1 22.14 13.58 32.24
CA LYS A 1 22.86 14.50 31.31
C LYS A 1 22.32 14.24 29.91
N ILE A 2 21.79 15.26 29.21
CA ILE A 2 21.23 15.11 27.84
C ILE A 2 22.39 14.90 26.86
N GLU A 3 22.35 13.83 26.09
CA GLU A 3 23.39 13.48 25.11
C GLU A 3 23.43 14.46 23.93
N LYS A 4 24.59 14.56 23.26
CA LYS A 4 24.78 15.41 22.08
C LYS A 4 23.81 15.04 20.95
N SER A 5 23.55 13.76 20.73
CA SER A 5 22.60 13.22 19.75
C SER A 5 21.19 13.79 19.90
N VAL A 6 20.71 13.89 21.16
CA VAL A 6 19.39 14.47 21.46
C VAL A 6 19.33 15.95 21.09
N LYS A 7 20.38 16.70 21.43
CA LYS A 7 20.46 18.13 21.08
C LYS A 7 20.49 18.36 19.56
N GLN A 8 21.23 17.50 18.85
CA GLN A 8 21.30 17.55 17.39
C GLN A 8 19.93 17.28 16.76
N MET A 9 19.24 16.23 17.23
CA MET A 9 17.90 15.87 16.74
C MET A 9 16.90 17.00 16.99
N LEU A 10 16.90 17.62 18.18
CA LEU A 10 16.02 18.75 18.47
C LEU A 10 16.28 19.96 17.55
N LEU A 11 17.54 20.22 17.21
CA LEU A 11 17.89 21.27 16.25
C LEU A 11 17.40 20.95 14.84
N GLU A 12 17.54 19.70 14.41
CA GLU A 12 17.03 19.23 13.11
C GLU A 12 15.51 19.37 13.03
N GLU A 13 14.78 18.96 14.08
CA GLU A 13 13.32 19.11 14.17
C GLU A 13 12.89 20.59 14.14
N GLU A 14 13.62 21.45 14.82
CA GLU A 14 13.35 22.90 14.82
C GLU A 14 13.60 23.52 13.44
N ASN A 15 14.71 23.18 12.78
CA ASN A 15 15.05 23.63 11.43
C ASN A 15 14.05 23.12 10.40
N PHE A 16 13.54 21.89 10.57
CA PHE A 16 12.46 21.34 9.75
C PHE A 16 11.12 22.06 9.97
N GLY A 17 10.98 22.73 11.11
CA GLY A 17 9.81 23.51 11.43
C GLY A 17 8.66 22.70 12.05
N LEU A 18 8.95 21.66 12.83
CA LEU A 18 7.93 20.81 13.48
C LEU A 18 7.04 21.56 14.48
N LYS A 19 7.46 22.77 14.93
CA LYS A 19 6.62 23.66 15.76
C LYS A 19 5.68 24.54 14.94
N LYS A 20 5.75 24.51 13.60
CA LYS A 20 4.99 25.42 12.72
C LYS A 20 3.76 24.70 12.15
N TYR A 21 2.58 25.26 12.30
CA TYR A 21 1.34 24.76 11.69
C TYR A 21 1.46 24.54 10.18
N LYS A 22 2.16 25.42 9.46
CA LYS A 22 2.41 25.34 8.02
C LYS A 22 3.00 23.98 7.62
N THR A 23 3.99 23.47 8.37
CA THR A 23 4.63 22.17 8.10
C THR A 23 3.62 21.03 8.08
N TYR A 24 2.70 21.00 9.03
CA TYR A 24 1.67 19.95 9.10
C TYR A 24 0.59 20.12 8.06
N LYS A 25 0.22 21.38 7.72
CA LYS A 25 -0.71 21.67 6.63
C LYS A 25 -0.16 21.16 5.30
N GLU A 26 1.07 21.49 4.95
CA GLU A 26 1.75 21.03 3.73
C GLU A 26 1.90 19.50 3.69
N PHE A 27 2.19 18.88 4.83
CA PHE A 27 2.19 17.42 4.94
C PHE A 27 0.82 16.82 4.64
N GLY A 28 -0.25 17.37 5.21
CA GLY A 28 -1.62 16.94 4.94
C GLY A 28 -1.98 17.05 3.47
N GLU A 29 -1.66 18.17 2.82
CA GLU A 29 -1.90 18.39 1.38
C GLU A 29 -1.16 17.33 0.53
N LYS A 30 0.11 17.01 0.85
CA LYS A 30 0.86 15.94 0.19
C LYS A 30 0.20 14.58 0.35
N VAL A 31 -0.30 14.25 1.55
CA VAL A 31 -0.97 12.97 1.82
C VAL A 31 -2.27 12.85 1.00
N TYR A 32 -3.06 13.91 0.91
CA TYR A 32 -4.26 13.92 0.06
C TYR A 32 -3.91 13.82 -1.43
N LYS A 33 -2.84 14.46 -1.87
CA LYS A 33 -2.36 14.32 -3.26
C LYS A 33 -1.94 12.89 -3.60
N ILE A 34 -1.24 12.22 -2.68
CA ILE A 34 -0.92 10.79 -2.80
C ILE A 34 -2.20 9.97 -2.96
N ARG A 35 -3.22 10.22 -2.14
CA ARG A 35 -4.51 9.53 -2.22
C ARG A 35 -5.14 9.69 -3.60
N GLU A 36 -5.20 10.88 -4.13
CA GLU A 36 -5.73 11.16 -5.47
C GLU A 36 -4.97 10.39 -6.56
N ASN A 37 -3.64 10.41 -6.50
CA ASN A 37 -2.79 9.71 -7.47
C ASN A 37 -3.05 8.19 -7.42
N VAL A 38 -3.12 7.58 -6.23
CA VAL A 38 -3.41 6.16 -6.08
C VAL A 38 -4.77 5.81 -6.68
N ILE A 39 -5.81 6.60 -6.38
CA ILE A 39 -7.15 6.38 -6.93
C ILE A 39 -7.14 6.43 -8.46
N GLN A 40 -6.49 7.45 -9.05
CA GLN A 40 -6.40 7.60 -10.50
C GLN A 40 -5.65 6.44 -11.15
N ASN A 41 -4.51 6.06 -10.58
CA ASN A 41 -3.67 5.00 -11.13
C ASN A 41 -4.35 3.62 -11.02
N ILE A 42 -5.04 3.33 -9.92
CA ILE A 42 -5.84 2.09 -9.79
C ILE A 42 -6.96 2.05 -10.83
N LYS A 43 -7.65 3.16 -11.08
CA LYS A 43 -8.69 3.23 -12.13
C LYS A 43 -8.09 2.97 -13.51
N LYS A 44 -6.92 3.52 -13.84
CA LYS A 44 -6.21 3.20 -15.09
C LYS A 44 -5.89 1.70 -15.22
N LEU A 45 -5.49 1.05 -14.12
CA LEU A 45 -5.26 -0.40 -14.12
C LEU A 45 -6.56 -1.19 -14.34
N LYS A 46 -7.65 -0.80 -13.69
CA LYS A 46 -8.97 -1.45 -13.85
C LYS A 46 -9.48 -1.36 -15.29
N ASN A 47 -9.24 -0.26 -15.98
CA ASN A 47 -9.61 -0.07 -17.38
C ASN A 47 -8.93 -1.06 -18.34
N LYS A 48 -7.81 -1.68 -17.92
CA LYS A 48 -7.15 -2.75 -18.71
C LYS A 48 -7.87 -4.10 -18.65
N LYS A 49 -9.02 -4.16 -17.98
CA LYS A 49 -9.90 -5.36 -17.86
C LYS A 49 -9.18 -6.59 -17.29
N LYS A 50 -8.10 -6.41 -16.53
CA LYS A 50 -7.42 -7.45 -15.80
C LYS A 50 -7.87 -7.44 -14.33
N GLN A 51 -7.85 -8.62 -13.72
CA GLN A 51 -8.10 -8.76 -12.30
C GLN A 51 -7.01 -8.05 -11.49
N ILE A 52 -7.39 -7.31 -10.45
CA ILE A 52 -6.45 -6.73 -9.49
C ILE A 52 -6.54 -7.53 -8.19
N ILE A 53 -5.45 -8.17 -7.83
CA ILE A 53 -5.33 -9.00 -6.64
C ILE A 53 -4.33 -8.34 -5.70
N GLY A 54 -4.72 -8.12 -4.43
CA GLY A 54 -3.78 -7.66 -3.40
C GLY A 54 -2.85 -8.77 -2.94
N TYR A 55 -1.63 -8.46 -2.54
CA TYR A 55 -0.72 -9.39 -1.89
C TYR A 55 -0.29 -8.85 -0.53
N GLY A 56 -0.62 -9.63 0.51
CA GLY A 56 -0.35 -9.31 1.90
C GLY A 56 -1.42 -8.44 2.57
N ALA A 57 -1.85 -8.83 3.76
CA ALA A 57 -2.82 -8.11 4.58
C ALA A 57 -2.23 -7.69 5.95
N PRO A 58 -1.12 -6.93 6.00
CA PRO A 58 -0.60 -6.37 7.24
C PRO A 58 -1.49 -5.21 7.72
N ALA A 59 -1.37 -4.82 9.00
CA ALA A 59 -2.14 -3.72 9.59
C ALA A 59 -2.04 -2.42 8.76
N LYS A 60 -0.85 -2.08 8.29
CA LYS A 60 -0.63 -0.90 7.44
C LYS A 60 -1.39 -0.95 6.11
N ALA A 61 -1.62 -2.14 5.52
CA ALA A 61 -2.46 -2.29 4.33
C ALA A 61 -3.92 -1.95 4.64
N THR A 62 -4.43 -2.36 5.79
CA THR A 62 -5.78 -1.98 6.24
C THR A 62 -5.95 -0.47 6.29
N THR A 63 -5.00 0.24 6.92
CA THR A 63 -5.01 1.70 6.98
C THR A 63 -4.98 2.33 5.59
N ALA A 64 -4.05 1.87 4.73
CA ALA A 64 -3.89 2.40 3.38
C ALA A 64 -5.14 2.19 2.51
N LEU A 65 -5.70 0.97 2.51
CA LEU A 65 -6.89 0.64 1.71
C LEU A 65 -8.12 1.44 2.13
N ASN A 66 -8.34 1.62 3.45
CA ASN A 66 -9.41 2.46 3.96
C ASN A 66 -9.20 3.94 3.58
N PHE A 67 -7.99 4.45 3.73
CA PHE A 67 -7.66 5.84 3.41
C PHE A 67 -7.80 6.13 1.91
N PHE A 68 -7.31 5.24 1.05
CA PHE A 68 -7.43 5.40 -0.40
C PHE A 68 -8.85 5.16 -0.91
N GLY A 69 -9.63 4.32 -0.23
CA GLY A 69 -11.00 4.00 -0.64
C GLY A 69 -11.08 3.17 -1.92
N ILE A 70 -10.12 2.26 -2.13
CA ILE A 70 -9.97 1.44 -3.35
C ILE A 70 -10.46 -0.01 -3.19
N SER A 71 -11.48 -0.22 -2.37
CA SER A 71 -12.00 -1.57 -2.09
C SER A 71 -12.68 -2.25 -3.28
N ASN A 72 -13.35 -1.48 -4.12
CA ASN A 72 -14.12 -2.01 -5.26
C ASN A 72 -13.22 -2.40 -6.45
N GLU A 73 -12.01 -1.92 -6.47
CA GLU A 73 -11.04 -2.20 -7.53
C GLU A 73 -10.25 -3.48 -7.29
N ILE A 74 -10.18 -3.97 -6.04
CA ILE A 74 -9.42 -5.15 -5.64
C ILE A 74 -10.38 -6.32 -5.43
N ASP A 75 -10.21 -7.38 -6.21
CA ASP A 75 -11.12 -8.54 -6.17
C ASP A 75 -10.97 -9.39 -4.90
N PHE A 76 -9.74 -9.60 -4.45
CA PHE A 76 -9.39 -10.25 -3.18
C PHE A 76 -7.91 -10.00 -2.85
N ILE A 77 -7.52 -10.34 -1.63
CA ILE A 77 -6.11 -10.28 -1.20
C ILE A 77 -5.63 -11.70 -0.93
N VAL A 78 -4.44 -12.04 -1.42
CA VAL A 78 -3.76 -13.27 -1.02
C VAL A 78 -2.79 -12.99 0.12
N GLU A 79 -2.71 -13.97 1.04
CA GLU A 79 -1.93 -13.84 2.26
C GLU A 79 -1.21 -15.17 2.56
N ASP A 80 0.02 -15.10 3.05
CA ASP A 80 0.81 -16.27 3.40
C ASP A 80 0.39 -16.87 4.75
N ASN A 81 -0.09 -16.03 5.66
CA ASN A 81 -0.60 -16.48 6.95
C ASN A 81 -2.01 -17.09 6.79
N ASN A 82 -2.09 -18.42 6.90
CA ASN A 82 -3.34 -19.17 6.75
C ASN A 82 -4.41 -18.84 7.82
N LEU A 83 -4.01 -18.31 8.98
CA LEU A 83 -4.95 -17.85 10.02
C LEU A 83 -5.80 -16.65 9.58
N LYS A 84 -5.43 -15.98 8.50
CA LYS A 84 -6.20 -14.87 7.91
C LYS A 84 -7.13 -15.33 6.78
N HIS A 85 -6.95 -16.52 6.24
CA HIS A 85 -7.79 -17.03 5.15
C HIS A 85 -9.26 -17.15 5.58
N GLY A 86 -10.17 -16.80 4.67
CA GLY A 86 -11.61 -16.77 4.92
C GLY A 86 -12.08 -15.55 5.72
N LYS A 87 -11.18 -14.67 6.13
CA LYS A 87 -11.50 -13.41 6.79
C LYS A 87 -11.55 -12.26 5.78
N PHE A 88 -11.89 -11.07 6.28
CA PHE A 88 -11.96 -9.84 5.48
C PHE A 88 -11.04 -8.77 6.08
N VAL A 89 -10.54 -7.88 5.22
CA VAL A 89 -9.85 -6.69 5.67
C VAL A 89 -10.85 -5.76 6.37
N PRO A 90 -10.60 -5.36 7.62
CA PRO A 90 -11.48 -4.46 8.36
C PRO A 90 -11.76 -3.16 7.60
N GLY A 91 -13.00 -2.65 7.68
CA GLY A 91 -13.45 -1.46 6.99
C GLY A 91 -13.80 -1.71 5.53
N VAL A 92 -12.83 -2.02 4.68
CA VAL A 92 -13.01 -2.21 3.22
C VAL A 92 -13.64 -3.54 2.82
N LYS A 93 -13.72 -4.52 3.72
CA LYS A 93 -14.36 -5.84 3.52
C LYS A 93 -13.81 -6.65 2.32
N ILE A 94 -12.57 -6.41 1.90
CA ILE A 94 -11.94 -7.20 0.84
C ILE A 94 -11.64 -8.61 1.39
N PRO A 95 -12.04 -9.71 0.72
CA PRO A 95 -11.81 -11.06 1.21
C PRO A 95 -10.33 -11.46 1.14
N ILE A 96 -9.86 -12.18 2.15
CA ILE A 96 -8.49 -12.71 2.23
C ILE A 96 -8.52 -14.19 1.88
N LYS A 97 -7.71 -14.60 0.92
CA LYS A 97 -7.70 -15.95 0.33
C LYS A 97 -6.28 -16.53 0.27
N PRO A 98 -6.12 -17.85 0.18
CA PRO A 98 -4.84 -18.49 -0.11
C PRO A 98 -4.38 -18.19 -1.56
N LYS A 99 -3.05 -18.24 -1.81
CA LYS A 99 -2.45 -18.02 -3.14
C LYS A 99 -2.99 -18.97 -4.22
N SER A 100 -3.44 -20.18 -3.86
CA SER A 100 -4.06 -21.15 -4.77
C SER A 100 -5.35 -20.64 -5.45
N LYS A 101 -5.93 -19.53 -4.98
CA LYS A 101 -7.08 -18.88 -5.65
C LYS A 101 -6.70 -18.03 -6.86
N ILE A 102 -5.42 -17.77 -7.08
CA ILE A 102 -4.93 -17.14 -8.33
C ILE A 102 -4.89 -18.22 -9.41
N LYS A 103 -5.76 -18.11 -10.41
CA LYS A 103 -5.95 -19.15 -11.45
C LYS A 103 -5.03 -18.99 -12.66
N ASN A 104 -4.58 -17.77 -12.93
CA ASN A 104 -3.72 -17.48 -14.08
C ASN A 104 -2.82 -16.27 -13.78
N LYS A 105 -1.79 -16.08 -14.61
CA LYS A 105 -0.83 -14.98 -14.45
C LYS A 105 -1.28 -13.65 -15.07
N ASN A 106 -2.39 -13.66 -15.83
CA ASN A 106 -2.91 -12.46 -16.48
C ASN A 106 -3.73 -11.60 -15.51
N ASN A 107 -3.08 -11.18 -14.43
CA ASN A 107 -3.63 -10.32 -13.40
C ASN A 107 -2.62 -9.23 -13.04
N PHE A 108 -3.07 -8.21 -12.31
CA PHE A 108 -2.19 -7.28 -11.60
C PHE A 108 -2.07 -7.74 -10.14
N LEU A 109 -0.85 -8.02 -9.69
CA LEU A 109 -0.59 -8.37 -8.30
C LEU A 109 -0.09 -7.13 -7.54
N LEU A 110 -1.03 -6.46 -6.86
CA LEU A 110 -0.77 -5.24 -6.09
C LEU A 110 -0.19 -5.60 -4.72
N VAL A 111 1.10 -5.39 -4.55
CA VAL A 111 1.79 -5.70 -3.30
C VAL A 111 1.51 -4.63 -2.26
N LEU A 112 0.74 -5.00 -1.22
CA LEU A 112 0.34 -4.16 -0.09
C LEU A 112 1.35 -4.22 1.07
N ALA A 113 2.17 -5.28 1.09
CA ALA A 113 3.30 -5.41 2.02
C ALA A 113 4.57 -4.78 1.42
N TRP A 114 4.51 -3.52 1.06
CA TRP A 114 5.49 -2.78 0.22
C TRP A 114 6.94 -2.85 0.67
N ASN A 115 7.22 -3.01 1.97
CA ASN A 115 8.58 -3.14 2.49
C ASN A 115 9.27 -4.44 2.00
N PHE A 116 8.46 -5.46 1.66
CA PHE A 116 8.92 -6.77 1.19
C PHE A 116 8.70 -6.98 -0.30
N TYR A 117 8.47 -5.89 -1.06
CA TYR A 117 8.10 -5.96 -2.48
C TYR A 117 9.08 -6.81 -3.32
N LYS A 118 10.40 -6.59 -3.15
CA LYS A 118 11.43 -7.30 -3.93
C LYS A 118 11.39 -8.80 -3.66
N ASP A 119 11.31 -9.20 -2.40
CA ASP A 119 11.27 -10.61 -1.99
C ASP A 119 9.97 -11.28 -2.42
N ILE A 120 8.83 -10.59 -2.24
CA ILE A 120 7.53 -11.08 -2.69
C ILE A 120 7.55 -11.33 -4.19
N LYS A 121 8.01 -10.38 -4.99
CA LYS A 121 8.10 -10.51 -6.44
C LYS A 121 9.02 -11.66 -6.85
N LYS A 122 10.20 -11.78 -6.24
CA LYS A 122 11.17 -12.85 -6.52
C LYS A 122 10.59 -14.24 -6.22
N ASN A 123 9.96 -14.40 -5.04
CA ASN A 123 9.52 -15.70 -4.55
C ASN A 123 8.14 -16.14 -5.09
N ASN A 124 7.43 -15.26 -5.82
CA ASN A 124 6.07 -15.52 -6.29
C ASN A 124 5.90 -15.18 -7.79
N SER A 125 6.96 -15.25 -8.58
CA SER A 125 6.95 -14.95 -10.03
C SER A 125 5.99 -15.83 -10.84
N ASN A 126 5.57 -16.95 -10.27
CA ASN A 126 4.57 -17.86 -10.84
C ASN A 126 3.13 -17.36 -10.70
N LEU A 127 2.85 -16.36 -9.86
CA LEU A 127 1.48 -15.87 -9.57
C LEU A 127 1.02 -14.76 -10.53
N SER A 128 1.93 -13.96 -11.06
CA SER A 128 1.62 -12.86 -11.97
C SER A 128 2.84 -12.49 -12.82
N GLU A 129 2.57 -11.93 -13.99
CA GLU A 129 3.57 -11.24 -14.82
C GLU A 129 3.64 -9.73 -14.46
N ASN A 130 2.62 -9.21 -13.80
CA ASN A 130 2.44 -7.79 -13.55
C ASN A 130 2.40 -7.49 -12.04
N PHE A 131 3.57 -7.47 -11.40
CA PHE A 131 3.70 -7.03 -10.01
C PHE A 131 3.74 -5.50 -9.93
N ILE A 132 2.95 -4.94 -9.05
CA ILE A 132 2.86 -3.51 -8.78
C ILE A 132 3.11 -3.27 -7.29
N ASN A 133 4.08 -2.42 -6.97
CA ASN A 133 4.20 -1.93 -5.60
C ASN A 133 3.16 -0.82 -5.40
N ILE A 134 2.36 -0.88 -4.34
CA ILE A 134 1.37 0.17 -4.06
C ILE A 134 2.03 1.56 -3.96
N LYS A 135 3.28 1.63 -3.51
CA LYS A 135 4.07 2.86 -3.47
C LYS A 135 4.32 3.48 -4.86
N ASP A 136 4.37 2.67 -5.91
CA ASP A 136 4.57 3.17 -7.27
C ASP A 136 3.33 3.90 -7.81
N LEU A 137 2.18 3.75 -7.15
CA LEU A 137 0.94 4.44 -7.50
C LEU A 137 0.80 5.82 -6.85
N GLU A 138 1.70 6.19 -5.92
CA GLU A 138 1.66 7.45 -5.19
C GLU A 138 2.05 8.67 -6.05
N SER A 139 2.72 8.43 -7.19
CA SER A 139 3.10 9.47 -8.15
C SER A 139 2.44 9.25 -9.51
N ASN A 140 2.08 10.31 -10.18
CA ASN A 140 1.74 10.26 -11.61
C ASN A 140 3.05 10.17 -12.41
N LYS A 141 3.27 9.01 -13.03
CA LYS A 141 4.26 8.87 -14.11
C LYS A 141 3.64 9.26 -15.44
#